data_8fd3973fcb8070905cc9fc7caf33fb47
#
_entry.id   8fd3973fcb8070905cc9fc7caf33fb47
#
_cell.length_a   1.000
_cell.length_b   1.000
_cell.length_c   1.000
_cell.angle_alpha   90.00
_cell.angle_beta   90.00
_cell.angle_gamma   90.00
#
_symmetry.space_group_name_H-M   'P 1'
#
loop_
_entity.id
_entity.type
_entity.pdbx_description
1 polymer ?
#
loop_
_entity_poly.entity_id
_entity_poly.type
_entity_poly.pdbx_seq_one_letter_code
_entity_poly.pdbx_strand_id
1 'polypeptide(L)'
;MTTNQHGALALNRRKLGIACAITALQIAATGSVRAQSPVFPNKPIKLISGASAGSASDIIARAVGEKLQAEFGVPVVIDNKAGAAGTLGAQTTLAAPADGYTVFVYTSAHTVVPLINKVSYDPIRDFASVIPLALVPNVMVVSPTKGYKNVKDVIDAAKARPGQLNYASVGVGSATYMSAEKFRVATGIDAVHVPYKGSPEAITETIAGRVDYFFAPLVSALPMIKSGKLQALAVGTPRRSSLLPDVPTLSEAGVSKADYVFWIGMLVSSKTPRAIVQKLSQSTASALQSPEVRERLASLGAEPMPMSPEQFDALIKEEMAANAALIKAAGIKPE
;
A
#
# COMPACT_ATOMS: atom_id res chain seq x y z
N MET A 1 -70.84 -5.85 -79.63
CA MET A 1 -69.84 -4.98 -80.22
C MET A 1 -68.73 -4.74 -79.18
N THR A 2 -67.64 -5.28 -79.45
CA THR A 2 -66.37 -5.34 -78.76
C THR A 2 -65.72 -3.99 -78.60
N THR A 3 -65.06 -3.74 -77.53
CA THR A 3 -63.69 -3.23 -77.55
C THR A 3 -63.03 -3.39 -76.21
N ASN A 4 -61.86 -3.97 -76.29
CA ASN A 4 -60.84 -4.32 -75.34
C ASN A 4 -60.00 -3.10 -74.96
N GLN A 5 -59.68 -2.89 -73.68
CA GLN A 5 -58.56 -2.00 -73.28
C GLN A 5 -57.73 -2.70 -72.22
N HIS A 6 -56.66 -3.32 -72.65
CA HIS A 6 -55.51 -3.64 -71.77
C HIS A 6 -54.59 -2.49 -71.71
N GLY A 7 -54.57 -1.79 -70.59
CA GLY A 7 -53.48 -0.79 -70.24
C GLY A 7 -52.47 -1.45 -69.35
N ALA A 8 -51.36 -1.88 -69.90
CA ALA A 8 -50.26 -2.46 -69.12
C ALA A 8 -49.50 -1.35 -68.38
N LEU A 9 -49.48 -1.37 -67.05
CA LEU A 9 -48.64 -0.63 -66.22
C LEU A 9 -47.17 -1.19 -66.26
N ALA A 10 -46.37 -0.65 -67.14
CA ALA A 10 -44.95 -0.94 -67.14
C ALA A 10 -44.24 -0.19 -65.95
N LEU A 11 -44.16 -0.85 -64.79
CA LEU A 11 -43.35 -0.33 -63.67
C LEU A 11 -41.90 -0.30 -64.09
N ASN A 12 -41.35 0.92 -64.11
CA ASN A 12 -40.03 1.20 -64.55
C ASN A 12 -38.95 0.67 -63.57
N ARG A 13 -38.50 -0.57 -63.79
CA ARG A 13 -37.54 -1.31 -62.94
C ARG A 13 -36.23 -0.52 -62.62
N ARG A 14 -35.86 0.45 -63.50
CA ARG A 14 -34.72 1.32 -63.31
C ARG A 14 -34.92 2.34 -62.14
N LYS A 15 -36.16 2.82 -61.90
CA LYS A 15 -36.43 3.76 -60.78
C LYS A 15 -36.47 3.04 -59.45
N LEU A 16 -36.86 1.78 -59.39
CA LEU A 16 -36.86 0.98 -58.16
C LEU A 16 -35.41 0.63 -57.73
N GLY A 17 -34.50 0.35 -58.64
CA GLY A 17 -33.11 0.06 -58.38
C GLY A 17 -32.34 1.26 -57.79
N ILE A 18 -32.62 2.47 -58.27
CA ILE A 18 -31.99 3.72 -57.77
C ILE A 18 -32.50 4.08 -56.39
N ALA A 19 -33.79 3.89 -56.06
CA ALA A 19 -34.34 4.13 -54.72
C ALA A 19 -33.74 3.16 -53.68
N CYS A 20 -33.58 1.88 -53.99
CA CYS A 20 -32.96 0.89 -53.11
C CYS A 20 -31.44 1.18 -52.89
N ALA A 21 -30.73 1.66 -53.89
CA ALA A 21 -29.31 2.00 -53.77
C ALA A 21 -29.07 3.23 -52.88
N ILE A 22 -29.94 4.24 -52.95
CA ILE A 22 -29.85 5.43 -52.07
C ILE A 22 -30.18 5.09 -50.63
N THR A 23 -31.15 4.22 -50.37
CA THR A 23 -31.49 3.78 -48.99
C THR A 23 -30.39 2.91 -48.37
N ALA A 24 -29.72 2.06 -49.15
CA ALA A 24 -28.59 1.26 -48.72
C ALA A 24 -27.33 2.13 -48.40
N LEU A 25 -27.12 3.23 -49.13
CA LEU A 25 -25.99 4.15 -48.91
C LEU A 25 -26.20 5.03 -47.64
N GLN A 26 -27.46 5.31 -47.26
CA GLN A 26 -27.79 6.03 -46.02
C GLN A 26 -27.64 5.15 -44.76
N ILE A 27 -27.82 3.86 -44.86
CA ILE A 27 -27.63 2.92 -43.73
C ILE A 27 -26.12 2.64 -43.50
N ALA A 28 -25.30 2.72 -44.53
CA ALA A 28 -23.83 2.61 -44.39
C ALA A 28 -23.15 3.88 -43.78
N ALA A 29 -23.85 5.01 -43.78
CA ALA A 29 -23.37 6.29 -43.20
C ALA A 29 -23.72 6.48 -41.71
N THR A 30 -24.46 5.53 -41.08
CA THR A 30 -24.54 5.45 -39.64
C THR A 30 -23.17 4.96 -39.14
N GLY A 31 -22.23 5.90 -39.17
CA GLY A 31 -20.88 5.70 -38.67
C GLY A 31 -20.98 5.06 -37.29
N SER A 32 -20.22 4.01 -37.08
CA SER A 32 -20.00 3.39 -35.77
C SER A 32 -19.74 4.50 -34.78
N VAL A 33 -20.75 4.89 -33.99
CA VAL A 33 -20.55 5.66 -32.80
C VAL A 33 -19.66 4.77 -31.95
N ARG A 34 -18.36 4.97 -32.11
CA ARG A 34 -17.40 4.43 -31.15
C ARG A 34 -17.86 5.01 -29.81
N ALA A 35 -18.53 4.19 -29.04
CA ALA A 35 -18.76 4.51 -27.63
C ALA A 35 -17.39 4.84 -27.07
N GLN A 36 -17.09 6.12 -26.90
CA GLN A 36 -15.90 6.55 -26.21
C GLN A 36 -16.02 5.88 -24.85
N SER A 37 -15.14 4.92 -24.57
CA SER A 37 -15.04 4.34 -23.23
C SER A 37 -14.95 5.50 -22.26
N PRO A 38 -15.81 5.55 -21.23
CA PRO A 38 -15.83 6.68 -20.32
C PRO A 38 -14.41 6.93 -19.81
N VAL A 39 -13.98 8.19 -19.90
CA VAL A 39 -12.63 8.59 -19.51
C VAL A 39 -12.40 8.20 -18.06
N PHE A 40 -11.39 7.40 -17.79
CA PHE A 40 -11.00 7.02 -16.42
C PHE A 40 -10.24 8.18 -15.75
N PRO A 41 -10.58 8.50 -14.46
CA PRO A 41 -11.71 8.01 -13.67
C PRO A 41 -12.98 8.87 -13.86
N ASN A 42 -14.17 8.23 -13.74
CA ASN A 42 -15.47 8.91 -13.81
C ASN A 42 -16.43 8.51 -12.66
N LYS A 43 -15.94 7.77 -11.68
CA LYS A 43 -16.64 7.36 -10.46
C LYS A 43 -15.64 7.31 -9.29
N PRO A 44 -16.10 7.20 -8.04
CA PRO A 44 -15.22 7.17 -6.87
C PRO A 44 -14.16 6.06 -6.94
N ILE A 45 -12.91 6.40 -6.57
CA ILE A 45 -11.81 5.45 -6.41
C ILE A 45 -11.72 5.04 -4.94
N LYS A 46 -11.58 3.73 -4.68
CA LYS A 46 -11.35 3.19 -3.34
C LYS A 46 -9.88 2.83 -3.17
N LEU A 47 -9.25 3.43 -2.15
CA LEU A 47 -7.93 3.03 -1.68
C LEU A 47 -8.12 2.07 -0.51
N ILE A 48 -7.86 0.78 -0.74
CA ILE A 48 -7.98 -0.26 0.28
C ILE A 48 -6.70 -0.25 1.11
N SER A 49 -6.76 0.15 2.36
CA SER A 49 -5.64 0.05 3.30
C SER A 49 -5.67 -1.31 4.00
N GLY A 50 -4.56 -2.06 3.96
CA GLY A 50 -4.43 -3.37 4.61
C GLY A 50 -4.31 -3.34 6.14
N ALA A 51 -4.51 -2.17 6.77
CA ALA A 51 -4.38 -1.98 8.22
C ALA A 51 -5.50 -1.08 8.76
N SER A 52 -5.62 -0.99 10.10
CA SER A 52 -6.62 -0.14 10.75
C SER A 52 -6.36 1.35 10.47
N ALA A 53 -7.43 2.16 10.63
CA ALA A 53 -7.34 3.61 10.52
C ALA A 53 -6.29 4.17 11.50
N GLY A 54 -5.50 5.16 11.05
CA GLY A 54 -4.36 5.70 11.80
C GLY A 54 -3.07 4.87 11.73
N SER A 55 -3.07 3.74 11.03
CA SER A 55 -1.83 3.03 10.66
C SER A 55 -1.10 3.74 9.53
N ALA A 56 0.18 3.42 9.33
CA ALA A 56 1.02 4.11 8.35
C ALA A 56 0.43 4.14 6.93
N SER A 57 -0.10 3.00 6.44
CA SER A 57 -0.74 2.93 5.12
C SER A 57 -1.98 3.82 5.01
N ASP A 58 -2.80 3.92 6.07
CA ASP A 58 -3.97 4.78 6.10
C ASP A 58 -3.58 6.27 6.08
N ILE A 59 -2.62 6.65 6.93
CA ILE A 59 -2.14 8.04 7.03
C ILE A 59 -1.57 8.52 5.68
N ILE A 60 -0.72 7.71 5.05
CA ILE A 60 -0.09 8.05 3.76
C ILE A 60 -1.14 8.03 2.64
N ALA A 61 -2.06 7.04 2.62
CA ALA A 61 -3.15 7.00 1.64
C ALA A 61 -4.03 8.24 1.71
N ARG A 62 -4.34 8.75 2.90
CA ARG A 62 -5.11 10.01 3.07
C ARG A 62 -4.35 11.22 2.56
N ALA A 63 -3.07 11.34 2.92
CA ALA A 63 -2.24 12.47 2.49
C ALA A 63 -2.13 12.57 0.96
N VAL A 64 -2.03 11.44 0.25
CA VAL A 64 -1.98 11.41 -1.22
C VAL A 64 -3.38 11.44 -1.83
N GLY A 65 -4.35 10.79 -1.20
CA GLY A 65 -5.73 10.67 -1.69
C GLY A 65 -6.45 12.00 -1.82
N GLU A 66 -6.21 12.95 -0.91
CA GLU A 66 -6.75 14.32 -0.98
C GLU A 66 -6.31 15.02 -2.28
N LYS A 67 -5.02 14.89 -2.64
CA LYS A 67 -4.50 15.50 -3.87
C LYS A 67 -5.02 14.79 -5.13
N LEU A 68 -5.10 13.46 -5.10
CA LEU A 68 -5.67 12.68 -6.21
C LEU A 68 -7.15 13.00 -6.41
N GLN A 69 -7.94 13.21 -5.35
CA GLN A 69 -9.33 13.63 -5.45
C GLN A 69 -9.46 14.97 -6.18
N ALA A 70 -8.61 15.95 -5.83
CA ALA A 70 -8.59 17.24 -6.48
C ALA A 70 -8.21 17.15 -7.97
N GLU A 71 -7.22 16.30 -8.31
CA GLU A 71 -6.76 16.11 -9.69
C GLU A 71 -7.79 15.38 -10.56
N PHE A 72 -8.41 14.34 -10.03
CA PHE A 72 -9.34 13.50 -10.78
C PHE A 72 -10.77 14.06 -10.86
N GLY A 73 -11.13 14.97 -9.94
CA GLY A 73 -12.50 15.49 -9.84
C GLY A 73 -13.53 14.45 -9.40
N VAL A 74 -13.10 13.33 -8.87
CA VAL A 74 -13.97 12.26 -8.31
C VAL A 74 -13.53 11.94 -6.87
N PRO A 75 -14.45 11.47 -6.00
CA PRO A 75 -14.09 11.09 -4.64
C PRO A 75 -13.01 10.01 -4.58
N VAL A 76 -12.03 10.17 -3.69
CA VAL A 76 -11.01 9.15 -3.35
C VAL A 76 -11.24 8.73 -1.91
N VAL A 77 -11.76 7.52 -1.71
CA VAL A 77 -12.22 7.03 -0.40
C VAL A 77 -11.26 5.98 0.13
N ILE A 78 -10.78 6.16 1.35
CA ILE A 78 -9.94 5.17 2.04
C ILE A 78 -10.85 4.19 2.77
N ASP A 79 -10.70 2.88 2.44
CA ASP A 79 -11.43 1.77 3.06
C ASP A 79 -10.43 0.85 3.78
N ASN A 80 -10.49 0.82 5.12
CA ASN A 80 -9.57 0.05 5.94
C ASN A 80 -10.03 -1.41 6.07
N LYS A 81 -9.23 -2.34 5.54
CA LYS A 81 -9.44 -3.81 5.60
C LYS A 81 -8.32 -4.44 6.41
N ALA A 82 -8.35 -4.17 7.72
CA ALA A 82 -7.36 -4.68 8.65
C ALA A 82 -7.53 -6.18 8.93
N GLY A 83 -6.43 -6.89 9.12
CA GLY A 83 -6.42 -8.29 9.54
C GLY A 83 -5.43 -9.16 8.75
N ALA A 84 -4.97 -10.24 9.36
CA ALA A 84 -4.03 -11.21 8.81
C ALA A 84 -2.83 -10.54 8.12
N ALA A 85 -2.18 -9.60 8.81
CA ALA A 85 -1.07 -8.79 8.29
C ALA A 85 -1.35 -8.17 6.91
N GLY A 86 -2.60 -7.69 6.66
CA GLY A 86 -3.00 -7.04 5.41
C GLY A 86 -3.55 -7.97 4.32
N THR A 87 -3.54 -9.28 4.52
CA THR A 87 -4.06 -10.26 3.54
C THR A 87 -5.54 -10.02 3.20
N LEU A 88 -6.36 -9.58 4.16
CA LEU A 88 -7.76 -9.23 3.91
C LEU A 88 -7.89 -8.09 2.89
N GLY A 89 -7.03 -7.06 2.98
CA GLY A 89 -6.99 -5.97 2.01
C GLY A 89 -6.60 -6.46 0.61
N ALA A 90 -5.59 -7.33 0.52
CA ALA A 90 -5.15 -7.94 -0.72
C ALA A 90 -6.29 -8.74 -1.39
N GLN A 91 -6.96 -9.62 -0.64
CA GLN A 91 -8.09 -10.41 -1.12
C GLN A 91 -9.27 -9.54 -1.55
N THR A 92 -9.60 -8.49 -0.78
CA THR A 92 -10.66 -7.52 -1.12
C THR A 92 -10.37 -6.85 -2.46
N THR A 93 -9.11 -6.46 -2.70
CA THR A 93 -8.70 -5.82 -3.96
C THR A 93 -8.79 -6.79 -5.14
N LEU A 94 -8.34 -8.03 -4.97
CA LEU A 94 -8.36 -9.04 -6.03
C LEU A 94 -9.78 -9.56 -6.36
N ALA A 95 -10.70 -9.50 -5.39
CA ALA A 95 -12.11 -9.85 -5.60
C ALA A 95 -12.92 -8.75 -6.32
N ALA A 96 -12.41 -7.50 -6.31
CA ALA A 96 -13.06 -6.39 -6.99
C ALA A 96 -12.84 -6.44 -8.52
N PRO A 97 -13.67 -5.73 -9.31
CA PRO A 97 -13.42 -5.56 -10.74
C PRO A 97 -12.03 -4.96 -11.00
N ALA A 98 -11.32 -5.50 -11.99
CA ALA A 98 -9.99 -5.02 -12.38
C ALA A 98 -10.08 -3.79 -13.30
N ASP A 99 -10.85 -2.78 -12.90
CA ASP A 99 -11.15 -1.56 -13.64
C ASP A 99 -10.42 -0.31 -13.11
N GLY A 100 -9.49 -0.50 -12.16
CA GLY A 100 -8.67 0.55 -11.56
C GLY A 100 -9.33 1.38 -10.47
N TYR A 101 -10.60 1.13 -10.14
CA TYR A 101 -11.31 1.86 -9.07
C TYR A 101 -11.13 1.26 -7.68
N THR A 102 -10.48 0.11 -7.59
CA THR A 102 -10.07 -0.49 -6.32
C THR A 102 -8.55 -0.65 -6.32
N VAL A 103 -7.89 0.12 -5.49
CA VAL A 103 -6.43 0.20 -5.41
C VAL A 103 -6.00 -0.23 -4.03
N PHE A 104 -5.07 -1.16 -3.93
CA PHE A 104 -4.50 -1.61 -2.67
C PHE A 104 -3.36 -0.69 -2.24
N VAL A 105 -3.47 -0.10 -1.07
CA VAL A 105 -2.39 0.68 -0.44
C VAL A 105 -1.80 -0.15 0.68
N TYR A 106 -0.58 -0.61 0.48
CA TYR A 106 0.02 -1.56 1.38
C TYR A 106 1.51 -1.28 1.59
N THR A 107 2.10 -1.98 2.54
CA THR A 107 3.51 -1.83 2.93
C THR A 107 4.38 -2.89 2.24
N SER A 108 5.70 -2.80 2.43
CA SER A 108 6.65 -3.84 2.03
C SER A 108 6.36 -5.22 2.63
N ALA A 109 5.42 -5.34 3.59
CA ALA A 109 4.87 -6.62 4.00
C ALA A 109 4.31 -7.45 2.83
N HIS A 110 3.98 -6.81 1.71
CA HIS A 110 3.62 -7.47 0.45
C HIS A 110 4.69 -8.46 -0.04
N THR A 111 5.96 -8.18 0.22
CA THR A 111 7.10 -9.03 -0.14
C THR A 111 7.49 -10.05 0.92
N VAL A 112 6.93 -9.97 2.13
CA VAL A 112 7.28 -10.82 3.28
C VAL A 112 6.17 -11.79 3.63
N VAL A 113 4.93 -11.30 3.75
CA VAL A 113 3.78 -12.08 4.22
C VAL A 113 3.59 -13.38 3.43
N PRO A 114 3.68 -13.40 2.09
CA PRO A 114 3.51 -14.64 1.32
C PRO A 114 4.63 -15.66 1.50
N LEU A 115 5.76 -15.24 2.08
CA LEU A 115 6.89 -16.14 2.37
C LEU A 115 6.77 -16.82 3.74
N ILE A 116 5.96 -16.26 4.63
CA ILE A 116 5.83 -16.72 6.02
C ILE A 116 4.42 -17.30 6.25
N ASN A 117 3.39 -16.71 5.68
CA ASN A 117 2.01 -17.08 5.90
C ASN A 117 1.41 -17.73 4.64
N LYS A 118 0.53 -18.72 4.84
CA LYS A 118 -0.26 -19.27 3.74
C LYS A 118 -1.28 -18.26 3.25
N VAL A 119 -1.06 -17.70 2.06
CA VAL A 119 -1.97 -16.76 1.40
C VAL A 119 -2.60 -17.38 0.16
N SER A 120 -3.77 -16.86 -0.26
CA SER A 120 -4.52 -17.35 -1.43
C SER A 120 -4.18 -16.61 -2.74
N TYR A 121 -3.11 -15.82 -2.76
CA TYR A 121 -2.68 -15.03 -3.91
C TYR A 121 -1.16 -15.09 -4.09
N ASP A 122 -0.72 -14.80 -5.29
CA ASP A 122 0.69 -14.61 -5.63
C ASP A 122 0.97 -13.10 -5.72
N PRO A 123 1.88 -12.56 -4.91
CA PRO A 123 2.13 -11.11 -4.85
C PRO A 123 2.71 -10.54 -6.15
N ILE A 124 3.39 -11.35 -6.97
CA ILE A 124 3.98 -10.91 -8.25
C ILE A 124 3.00 -11.12 -9.40
N ARG A 125 2.33 -12.28 -9.44
CA ARG A 125 1.46 -12.64 -10.57
C ARG A 125 0.10 -11.99 -10.52
N ASP A 126 -0.50 -11.84 -9.32
CA ASP A 126 -1.88 -11.43 -9.17
C ASP A 126 -2.02 -9.91 -8.99
N PHE A 127 -0.92 -9.20 -8.73
CA PHE A 127 -0.86 -7.74 -8.61
C PHE A 127 0.00 -7.10 -9.70
N ALA A 128 -0.35 -5.87 -10.03
CA ALA A 128 0.46 -4.95 -10.82
C ALA A 128 0.80 -3.73 -9.95
N SER A 129 2.06 -3.33 -9.98
CA SER A 129 2.53 -2.13 -9.31
C SER A 129 1.98 -0.87 -9.98
N VAL A 130 1.53 0.09 -9.16
CA VAL A 130 1.18 1.42 -9.62
C VAL A 130 2.34 2.38 -9.33
N ILE A 131 2.66 2.57 -8.05
CA ILE A 131 3.74 3.46 -7.62
C ILE A 131 4.01 3.25 -6.12
N PRO A 132 5.26 3.30 -5.63
CA PRO A 132 5.53 3.46 -4.21
C PRO A 132 5.29 4.92 -3.82
N LEU A 133 4.62 5.13 -2.69
CA LEU A 133 4.22 6.44 -2.19
C LEU A 133 5.31 7.08 -1.32
N ALA A 134 5.80 6.30 -0.36
CA ALA A 134 6.78 6.80 0.60
C ALA A 134 7.60 5.69 1.24
N LEU A 135 8.83 6.04 1.64
CA LEU A 135 9.62 5.33 2.65
C LEU A 135 9.21 5.80 4.04
N VAL A 136 9.05 4.87 4.97
CA VAL A 136 8.64 5.14 6.35
C VAL A 136 9.63 4.48 7.30
N PRO A 137 10.28 5.24 8.19
CA PRO A 137 11.11 4.65 9.24
C PRO A 137 10.25 4.07 10.36
N ASN A 138 10.74 3.00 10.99
CA ASN A 138 10.27 2.56 12.29
C ASN A 138 11.13 3.19 13.40
N VAL A 139 10.50 3.44 14.53
CA VAL A 139 11.14 3.92 15.75
C VAL A 139 10.84 2.94 16.89
N MET A 140 11.87 2.53 17.63
CA MET A 140 11.71 1.73 18.83
C MET A 140 11.12 2.61 19.93
N VAL A 141 9.92 2.29 20.37
CA VAL A 141 9.20 3.01 21.44
C VAL A 141 8.86 2.09 22.60
N VAL A 142 8.81 2.70 23.76
CA VAL A 142 8.43 2.07 25.04
C VAL A 142 7.47 2.97 25.81
N SER A 143 6.76 2.42 26.78
CA SER A 143 6.07 3.24 27.80
C SER A 143 7.10 3.90 28.73
N PRO A 144 6.98 5.20 29.05
CA PRO A 144 7.80 5.83 30.11
C PRO A 144 7.69 5.11 31.46
N THR A 145 6.59 4.45 31.72
CA THR A 145 6.34 3.71 32.99
C THR A 145 7.22 2.47 33.14
N LYS A 146 7.83 1.97 32.06
CA LYS A 146 8.76 0.82 32.10
C LYS A 146 10.14 1.19 32.64
N GLY A 147 10.48 2.48 32.66
CA GLY A 147 11.75 2.96 33.19
C GLY A 147 12.97 2.75 32.28
N TYR A 148 12.79 2.20 31.07
CA TYR A 148 13.85 2.06 30.07
C TYR A 148 14.22 3.44 29.53
N LYS A 149 15.52 3.81 29.58
CA LYS A 149 16.03 5.10 29.12
C LYS A 149 16.70 5.04 27.75
N ASN A 150 17.15 3.86 27.36
CA ASN A 150 17.89 3.61 26.13
C ASN A 150 17.70 2.16 25.67
N VAL A 151 18.21 1.84 24.48
CA VAL A 151 18.10 0.49 23.87
C VAL A 151 18.80 -0.57 24.73
N LYS A 152 19.91 -0.21 25.38
CA LYS A 152 20.69 -1.14 26.25
C LYS A 152 19.84 -1.62 27.43
N ASP A 153 19.03 -0.76 28.04
CA ASP A 153 18.18 -1.13 29.17
C ASP A 153 17.17 -2.23 28.78
N VAL A 154 16.61 -2.15 27.56
CA VAL A 154 15.70 -3.20 27.04
C VAL A 154 16.46 -4.50 26.77
N ILE A 155 17.66 -4.42 26.21
CA ILE A 155 18.51 -5.60 25.95
C ILE A 155 18.88 -6.28 27.26
N ASP A 156 19.34 -5.52 28.25
CA ASP A 156 19.74 -6.05 29.54
C ASP A 156 18.56 -6.70 30.27
N ALA A 157 17.40 -6.05 30.25
CA ALA A 157 16.17 -6.59 30.84
C ALA A 157 15.73 -7.90 30.14
N ALA A 158 15.83 -7.98 28.82
CA ALA A 158 15.49 -9.18 28.06
C ALA A 158 16.48 -10.32 28.33
N LYS A 159 17.77 -10.02 28.42
CA LYS A 159 18.81 -11.01 28.78
C LYS A 159 18.70 -11.51 30.22
N ALA A 160 18.30 -10.65 31.14
CA ALA A 160 18.08 -11.04 32.53
C ALA A 160 16.83 -11.94 32.70
N ARG A 161 15.86 -11.84 31.81
CA ARG A 161 14.58 -12.58 31.87
C ARG A 161 14.20 -13.09 30.49
N PRO A 162 14.89 -14.10 29.92
CA PRO A 162 14.64 -14.64 28.59
C PRO A 162 13.18 -15.12 28.44
N GLY A 163 12.53 -14.78 27.34
CA GLY A 163 11.15 -15.15 27.04
C GLY A 163 10.09 -14.45 27.87
N GLN A 164 10.43 -13.48 28.74
CA GLN A 164 9.45 -12.75 29.55
C GLN A 164 9.09 -11.38 29.03
N LEU A 165 10.00 -10.70 28.31
CA LEU A 165 9.65 -9.46 27.64
C LEU A 165 8.82 -9.76 26.40
N ASN A 166 7.92 -8.84 26.08
CA ASN A 166 7.11 -8.94 24.88
C ASN A 166 7.27 -7.71 23.97
N TYR A 167 6.99 -7.90 22.68
CA TYR A 167 6.99 -6.82 21.71
C TYR A 167 5.74 -6.84 20.82
N ALA A 168 5.28 -5.64 20.45
CA ALA A 168 4.15 -5.49 19.56
C ALA A 168 4.55 -5.58 18.08
N SER A 169 3.63 -6.03 17.25
CA SER A 169 3.66 -5.83 15.80
C SER A 169 2.25 -5.71 15.21
N VAL A 170 2.14 -5.39 13.92
CA VAL A 170 0.87 -5.43 13.19
C VAL A 170 0.67 -6.75 12.44
N GLY A 171 1.20 -7.84 13.03
CA GLY A 171 1.10 -9.21 12.52
C GLY A 171 2.43 -9.74 11.97
N VAL A 172 2.52 -11.07 11.90
CA VAL A 172 3.69 -11.79 11.38
C VAL A 172 3.96 -11.40 9.93
N GLY A 173 5.20 -11.08 9.59
CA GLY A 173 5.61 -10.61 8.26
C GLY A 173 5.39 -9.12 8.01
N SER A 174 4.77 -8.38 8.94
CA SER A 174 4.68 -6.91 8.84
C SER A 174 6.06 -6.24 8.99
N ALA A 175 6.18 -5.00 8.51
CA ALA A 175 7.42 -4.23 8.67
C ALA A 175 7.81 -4.04 10.15
N THR A 176 6.83 -3.89 11.03
CA THR A 176 7.05 -3.77 12.48
C THR A 176 7.53 -5.07 13.11
N TYR A 177 7.02 -6.21 12.64
CA TYR A 177 7.50 -7.53 13.01
C TYR A 177 8.95 -7.75 12.54
N MET A 178 9.23 -7.46 11.27
CA MET A 178 10.57 -7.63 10.69
C MET A 178 11.62 -6.76 11.37
N SER A 179 11.26 -5.52 11.78
CA SER A 179 12.14 -4.66 12.57
C SER A 179 12.47 -5.29 13.93
N ALA A 180 11.46 -5.81 14.63
CA ALA A 180 11.65 -6.45 15.93
C ALA A 180 12.47 -7.74 15.81
N GLU A 181 12.23 -8.55 14.77
CA GLU A 181 12.99 -9.79 14.52
C GLU A 181 14.46 -9.49 14.16
N LYS A 182 14.73 -8.48 13.32
CA LYS A 182 16.10 -8.06 13.04
C LYS A 182 16.83 -7.60 14.32
N PHE A 183 16.13 -6.84 15.16
CA PHE A 183 16.66 -6.42 16.45
C PHE A 183 16.92 -7.61 17.37
N ARG A 184 15.97 -8.55 17.46
CA ARG A 184 16.09 -9.77 18.27
C ARG A 184 17.30 -10.62 17.84
N VAL A 185 17.46 -10.84 16.53
CA VAL A 185 18.59 -11.58 15.97
C VAL A 185 19.92 -10.85 16.22
N ALA A 186 19.96 -9.53 15.99
CA ALA A 186 21.19 -8.75 16.16
C ALA A 186 21.67 -8.66 17.62
N THR A 187 20.74 -8.72 18.59
CA THR A 187 21.04 -8.61 20.02
C THR A 187 21.11 -9.94 20.77
N GLY A 188 20.58 -11.02 20.15
CA GLY A 188 20.47 -12.33 20.76
C GLY A 188 19.48 -12.40 21.93
N ILE A 189 18.52 -11.48 22.01
CA ILE A 189 17.48 -11.49 23.05
C ILE A 189 16.37 -12.46 22.69
N ASP A 190 15.72 -13.01 23.72
CA ASP A 190 14.48 -13.78 23.60
C ASP A 190 13.30 -12.95 24.11
N ALA A 191 12.31 -12.68 23.23
CA ALA A 191 11.13 -11.89 23.55
C ALA A 191 9.90 -12.44 22.81
N VAL A 192 8.72 -12.34 23.46
CA VAL A 192 7.46 -12.88 22.97
C VAL A 192 6.77 -11.90 22.03
N HIS A 193 6.35 -12.37 20.88
CA HIS A 193 5.61 -11.60 19.91
C HIS A 193 4.13 -11.47 20.27
N VAL A 194 3.58 -10.23 20.22
CA VAL A 194 2.15 -9.94 20.43
C VAL A 194 1.61 -9.19 19.19
N PRO A 195 0.80 -9.87 18.35
CA PRO A 195 0.27 -9.26 17.13
C PRO A 195 -0.97 -8.41 17.39
N TYR A 196 -1.11 -7.29 16.66
CA TYR A 196 -2.27 -6.39 16.64
C TYR A 196 -2.77 -6.18 15.21
N LYS A 197 -4.00 -5.66 15.04
CA LYS A 197 -4.59 -5.38 13.72
C LYS A 197 -4.00 -4.14 13.04
N GLY A 198 -3.37 -3.25 13.82
CA GLY A 198 -2.76 -2.03 13.31
C GLY A 198 -1.90 -1.31 14.35
N SER A 199 -1.21 -0.24 13.90
CA SER A 199 -0.33 0.53 14.77
C SER A 199 -1.06 1.24 15.93
N PRO A 200 -2.29 1.76 15.79
CA PRO A 200 -2.98 2.43 16.89
C PRO A 200 -3.22 1.53 18.10
N GLU A 201 -3.63 0.28 17.87
CA GLU A 201 -3.86 -0.70 18.93
C GLU A 201 -2.54 -1.06 19.63
N ALA A 202 -1.49 -1.33 18.84
CA ALA A 202 -0.14 -1.61 19.36
C ALA A 202 0.43 -0.43 20.17
N ILE A 203 0.23 0.81 19.70
CA ILE A 203 0.62 2.03 20.40
C ILE A 203 -0.11 2.15 21.75
N THR A 204 -1.42 1.92 21.76
CA THR A 204 -2.24 1.98 22.98
C THR A 204 -1.75 0.99 24.04
N GLU A 205 -1.47 -0.24 23.62
CA GLU A 205 -0.97 -1.30 24.50
C GLU A 205 0.45 -1.02 25.00
N THR A 206 1.28 -0.40 24.16
CA THR A 206 2.63 0.05 24.55
C THR A 206 2.56 1.19 25.55
N ILE A 207 1.71 2.22 25.33
CA ILE A 207 1.50 3.33 26.28
C ILE A 207 1.06 2.79 27.64
N ALA A 208 0.13 1.83 27.65
CA ALA A 208 -0.37 1.21 28.86
C ALA A 208 0.67 0.31 29.59
N GLY A 209 1.85 0.10 29.00
CA GLY A 209 2.89 -0.75 29.54
C GLY A 209 2.58 -2.26 29.50
N ARG A 210 1.53 -2.67 28.78
CA ARG A 210 1.22 -4.10 28.57
C ARG A 210 2.16 -4.77 27.57
N VAL A 211 2.80 -3.96 26.72
CA VAL A 211 3.88 -4.38 25.80
C VAL A 211 5.17 -3.68 26.23
N ASP A 212 6.29 -4.39 26.20
CA ASP A 212 7.58 -3.86 26.65
C ASP A 212 8.20 -2.92 25.63
N TYR A 213 8.16 -3.27 24.33
CA TYR A 213 8.63 -2.38 23.26
C TYR A 213 7.86 -2.61 21.94
N PHE A 214 7.90 -1.60 21.10
CA PHE A 214 7.30 -1.64 19.77
C PHE A 214 8.18 -0.89 18.76
N PHE A 215 8.46 -1.50 17.63
CA PHE A 215 9.03 -0.81 16.46
C PHE A 215 7.90 -0.16 15.67
N ALA A 216 7.47 1.00 16.14
CA ALA A 216 6.32 1.72 15.57
C ALA A 216 6.70 2.49 14.30
N PRO A 217 5.84 2.53 13.27
CA PRO A 217 6.01 3.49 12.18
C PRO A 217 6.02 4.91 12.72
N LEU A 218 7.04 5.71 12.36
CA LEU A 218 7.21 7.06 12.89
C LEU A 218 5.97 7.92 12.62
N VAL A 219 5.36 7.79 11.43
CA VAL A 219 4.14 8.52 11.05
C VAL A 219 2.97 8.29 12.03
N SER A 220 2.88 7.13 12.65
CA SER A 220 1.83 6.79 13.62
C SER A 220 2.23 7.14 15.06
N ALA A 221 3.51 7.01 15.41
CA ALA A 221 4.00 7.17 16.77
C ALA A 221 4.37 8.62 17.14
N LEU A 222 4.70 9.45 16.16
CA LEU A 222 5.25 10.80 16.37
C LEU A 222 4.39 11.68 17.30
N PRO A 223 3.04 11.73 17.18
CA PRO A 223 2.22 12.51 18.10
C PRO A 223 2.32 12.04 19.55
N MET A 224 2.43 10.72 19.76
CA MET A 224 2.54 10.13 21.10
C MET A 224 3.93 10.34 21.70
N ILE A 225 4.97 10.35 20.88
CA ILE A 225 6.34 10.69 21.29
C ILE A 225 6.41 12.16 21.68
N LYS A 226 5.91 13.08 20.83
CA LYS A 226 5.90 14.52 21.10
C LYS A 226 5.09 14.90 22.35
N SER A 227 4.02 14.16 22.66
CA SER A 227 3.22 14.36 23.88
C SER A 227 3.79 13.65 25.13
N GLY A 228 4.93 12.97 25.03
CA GLY A 228 5.56 12.24 26.12
C GLY A 228 4.82 10.97 26.57
N LYS A 229 3.79 10.53 25.84
CA LYS A 229 3.07 9.27 26.12
C LYS A 229 3.87 8.04 25.72
N LEU A 230 4.76 8.18 24.74
CA LEU A 230 5.74 7.17 24.36
C LEU A 230 7.13 7.79 24.46
N GLN A 231 8.09 6.99 24.87
CA GLN A 231 9.51 7.31 24.81
C GLN A 231 10.15 6.62 23.61
N ALA A 232 10.79 7.39 22.73
CA ALA A 232 11.58 6.87 21.63
C ALA A 232 12.98 6.53 22.11
N LEU A 233 13.47 5.33 21.82
CA LEU A 233 14.79 4.86 22.22
C LEU A 233 15.79 4.85 21.07
N ALA A 234 15.35 4.49 19.84
CA ALA A 234 16.19 4.52 18.64
C ALA A 234 15.33 4.52 17.38
N VAL A 235 15.84 5.10 16.28
CA VAL A 235 15.27 4.96 14.94
C VAL A 235 15.92 3.81 14.19
N GLY A 236 15.10 3.07 13.40
CA GLY A 236 15.53 1.94 12.60
C GLY A 236 16.08 2.33 11.21
N THR A 237 16.70 3.49 11.11
CA THR A 237 17.28 4.05 9.88
C THR A 237 18.77 4.22 10.01
N PRO A 238 19.55 4.25 8.89
CA PRO A 238 21.00 4.50 8.93
C PRO A 238 21.39 5.89 9.44
N ARG A 239 20.46 6.86 9.40
CA ARG A 239 20.62 8.24 9.89
C ARG A 239 19.48 8.61 10.81
N ARG A 240 19.72 9.52 11.74
CA ARG A 240 18.68 10.06 12.63
C ARG A 240 17.57 10.74 11.86
N SER A 241 16.36 10.70 12.39
CA SER A 241 15.25 11.46 11.84
C SER A 241 15.37 12.94 12.19
N SER A 242 15.14 13.83 11.22
CA SER A 242 15.06 15.28 11.47
C SER A 242 13.93 15.66 12.42
N LEU A 243 12.91 14.82 12.55
CA LEU A 243 11.79 15.03 13.48
C LEU A 243 12.10 14.56 14.91
N LEU A 244 13.17 13.78 15.09
CA LEU A 244 13.64 13.25 16.38
C LEU A 244 15.18 13.33 16.43
N PRO A 245 15.77 14.54 16.39
CA PRO A 245 17.24 14.71 16.25
C PRO A 245 18.03 14.17 17.44
N ASP A 246 17.41 14.13 18.61
CA ASP A 246 18.03 13.62 19.85
C ASP A 246 17.93 12.09 19.99
N VAL A 247 17.11 11.43 19.17
CA VAL A 247 16.94 9.97 19.20
C VAL A 247 18.01 9.32 18.32
N PRO A 248 18.86 8.45 18.88
CA PRO A 248 19.93 7.79 18.12
C PRO A 248 19.37 6.79 17.11
N THR A 249 20.20 6.41 16.15
CA THR A 249 19.94 5.21 15.34
C THR A 249 20.22 3.95 16.17
N LEU A 250 19.71 2.80 15.73
CA LEU A 250 20.05 1.50 16.36
C LEU A 250 21.57 1.26 16.34
N SER A 251 22.25 1.65 15.24
CA SER A 251 23.70 1.52 15.12
C SER A 251 24.44 2.40 16.13
N GLU A 252 24.04 3.67 16.32
CA GLU A 252 24.57 4.56 17.34
C GLU A 252 24.29 4.05 18.77
N ALA A 253 23.18 3.35 18.95
CA ALA A 253 22.82 2.69 20.21
C ALA A 253 23.53 1.34 20.43
N GLY A 254 24.49 0.97 19.56
CA GLY A 254 25.30 -0.24 19.68
C GLY A 254 24.70 -1.49 19.04
N VAL A 255 23.62 -1.38 18.28
CA VAL A 255 22.97 -2.51 17.60
C VAL A 255 23.12 -2.38 16.08
N SER A 256 24.20 -2.94 15.55
CA SER A 256 24.45 -2.95 14.10
C SER A 256 23.58 -3.95 13.35
N LYS A 257 23.35 -3.71 12.05
CA LYS A 257 22.59 -4.59 11.13
C LYS A 257 21.12 -4.82 11.51
N ALA A 258 20.54 -3.97 12.36
CA ALA A 258 19.14 -4.03 12.78
C ALA A 258 18.26 -3.00 12.07
N ASP A 259 18.82 -2.18 11.20
CA ASP A 259 18.08 -1.18 10.45
C ASP A 259 17.02 -1.84 9.55
N TYR A 260 15.81 -1.28 9.56
CA TYR A 260 14.71 -1.70 8.70
C TYR A 260 13.82 -0.52 8.36
N VAL A 261 13.80 -0.17 7.08
CA VAL A 261 12.93 0.84 6.50
C VAL A 261 11.96 0.13 5.58
N PHE A 262 10.73 0.60 5.51
CA PHE A 262 9.73 0.00 4.64
C PHE A 262 9.06 1.05 3.76
N TRP A 263 8.63 0.62 2.59
CA TRP A 263 7.82 1.45 1.71
C TRP A 263 6.32 1.22 1.92
N ILE A 264 5.54 2.22 1.53
CA ILE A 264 4.11 2.13 1.33
C ILE A 264 3.87 2.41 -0.15
N GLY A 265 3.08 1.56 -0.82
CA GLY A 265 2.84 1.66 -2.24
C GLY A 265 1.41 1.35 -2.65
N MET A 266 1.09 1.71 -3.88
CA MET A 266 -0.18 1.43 -4.54
C MET A 266 -0.02 0.25 -5.50
N LEU A 267 -0.94 -0.70 -5.40
CA LEU A 267 -1.02 -1.90 -6.21
C LEU A 267 -2.46 -2.06 -6.72
N VAL A 268 -2.62 -2.71 -7.85
CA VAL A 268 -3.94 -3.09 -8.39
C VAL A 268 -3.91 -4.54 -8.84
N SER A 269 -5.07 -5.13 -9.16
CA SER A 269 -5.10 -6.44 -9.82
C SER A 269 -4.27 -6.42 -11.10
N SER A 270 -3.47 -7.46 -11.35
CA SER A 270 -2.67 -7.61 -12.58
C SER A 270 -3.52 -7.62 -13.86
N LYS A 271 -4.83 -7.85 -13.73
CA LYS A 271 -5.80 -7.80 -14.84
C LYS A 271 -6.24 -6.37 -15.18
N THR A 272 -5.81 -5.35 -14.41
CA THR A 272 -6.15 -3.94 -14.66
C THR A 272 -5.50 -3.48 -15.97
N PRO A 273 -6.25 -2.82 -16.89
CA PRO A 273 -5.68 -2.34 -18.15
C PRO A 273 -4.46 -1.44 -17.92
N ARG A 274 -3.38 -1.68 -18.69
CA ARG A 274 -2.10 -0.94 -18.54
C ARG A 274 -2.26 0.58 -18.62
N ALA A 275 -3.15 1.08 -19.48
CA ALA A 275 -3.42 2.51 -19.60
C ALA A 275 -3.96 3.11 -18.28
N ILE A 276 -4.78 2.36 -17.53
CA ILE A 276 -5.32 2.76 -16.22
C ILE A 276 -4.19 2.76 -15.17
N VAL A 277 -3.36 1.72 -15.15
CA VAL A 277 -2.17 1.65 -14.26
C VAL A 277 -1.26 2.85 -14.49
N GLN A 278 -0.96 3.17 -15.75
CA GLN A 278 -0.13 4.32 -16.11
C GLN A 278 -0.78 5.65 -15.70
N LYS A 279 -2.10 5.81 -15.91
CA LYS A 279 -2.81 7.03 -15.49
C LYS A 279 -2.76 7.22 -13.97
N LEU A 280 -3.04 6.16 -13.20
CA LEU A 280 -2.92 6.19 -11.73
C LEU A 280 -1.48 6.53 -11.29
N SER A 281 -0.47 5.88 -11.90
CA SER A 281 0.93 6.12 -11.59
C SER A 281 1.36 7.56 -11.87
N GLN A 282 1.04 8.10 -13.06
CA GLN A 282 1.40 9.47 -13.44
C GLN A 282 0.75 10.52 -12.53
N SER A 283 -0.56 10.39 -12.29
CA SER A 283 -1.28 11.30 -11.40
C SER A 283 -0.75 11.23 -9.97
N THR A 284 -0.44 10.02 -9.47
CA THR A 284 0.13 9.88 -8.13
C THR A 284 1.56 10.44 -8.07
N ALA A 285 2.38 10.23 -9.10
CA ALA A 285 3.73 10.82 -9.17
C ALA A 285 3.69 12.34 -9.15
N SER A 286 2.75 12.95 -9.89
CA SER A 286 2.49 14.39 -9.85
C SER A 286 2.09 14.86 -8.44
N ALA A 287 1.16 14.13 -7.79
CA ALA A 287 0.73 14.43 -6.43
C ALA A 287 1.91 14.38 -5.43
N LEU A 288 2.79 13.35 -5.52
CA LEU A 288 3.97 13.21 -4.66
C LEU A 288 5.02 14.32 -4.87
N GLN A 289 5.04 14.97 -6.04
CA GLN A 289 5.93 16.10 -6.33
C GLN A 289 5.37 17.43 -5.87
N SER A 290 4.06 17.52 -5.57
CA SER A 290 3.45 18.76 -5.11
C SER A 290 4.03 19.20 -3.75
N PRO A 291 4.24 20.51 -3.55
CA PRO A 291 4.76 21.04 -2.28
C PRO A 291 3.92 20.57 -1.07
N GLU A 292 2.60 20.61 -1.19
CA GLU A 292 1.70 20.25 -0.10
C GLU A 292 1.86 18.81 0.35
N VAL A 293 1.95 17.86 -0.60
CA VAL A 293 2.14 16.43 -0.27
C VAL A 293 3.54 16.19 0.28
N ARG A 294 4.57 16.81 -0.31
CA ARG A 294 5.95 16.69 0.19
C ARG A 294 6.10 17.19 1.61
N GLU A 295 5.58 18.37 1.91
CA GLU A 295 5.58 18.96 3.26
C GLU A 295 4.78 18.09 4.23
N ARG A 296 3.62 17.59 3.79
CA ARG A 296 2.80 16.70 4.60
C ARG A 296 3.54 15.40 4.94
N LEU A 297 4.16 14.74 3.97
CA LEU A 297 4.96 13.53 4.20
C LEU A 297 6.16 13.81 5.11
N ALA A 298 6.89 14.89 4.85
CA ALA A 298 8.02 15.30 5.68
C ALA A 298 7.60 15.57 7.14
N SER A 299 6.47 16.26 7.36
CA SER A 299 5.93 16.51 8.71
C SER A 299 5.54 15.22 9.46
N LEU A 300 5.31 14.14 8.73
CA LEU A 300 5.02 12.80 9.24
C LEU A 300 6.30 11.94 9.40
N GLY A 301 7.46 12.42 8.95
CA GLY A 301 8.71 11.66 8.94
C GLY A 301 8.77 10.61 7.84
N ALA A 302 8.00 10.78 6.78
CA ALA A 302 8.01 9.94 5.59
C ALA A 302 8.70 10.65 4.43
N GLU A 303 9.41 9.90 3.60
CA GLU A 303 10.10 10.42 2.41
C GLU A 303 9.38 9.95 1.14
N PRO A 304 8.98 10.86 0.22
CA PRO A 304 8.40 10.46 -1.07
C PRO A 304 9.33 9.52 -1.83
N MET A 305 8.76 8.48 -2.45
CA MET A 305 9.52 7.45 -3.18
C MET A 305 8.94 7.23 -4.59
N PRO A 306 8.90 8.24 -5.46
CA PRO A 306 8.32 8.08 -6.78
C PRO A 306 9.19 7.20 -7.67
N MET A 307 8.60 6.13 -8.23
CA MET A 307 9.19 5.21 -9.20
C MET A 307 8.18 4.92 -10.31
N SER A 308 8.65 4.45 -11.47
CA SER A 308 7.74 3.89 -12.48
C SER A 308 7.15 2.55 -11.99
N PRO A 309 6.01 2.11 -12.56
CA PRO A 309 5.47 0.79 -12.26
C PRO A 309 6.48 -0.34 -12.47
N GLU A 310 7.28 -0.27 -13.53
CA GLU A 310 8.29 -1.28 -13.87
C GLU A 310 9.44 -1.30 -12.86
N GLN A 311 9.88 -0.13 -12.38
CA GLN A 311 10.90 -0.03 -11.34
C GLN A 311 10.38 -0.59 -10.01
N PHE A 312 9.10 -0.34 -9.71
CA PHE A 312 8.50 -0.85 -8.49
C PHE A 312 8.28 -2.37 -8.54
N ASP A 313 7.87 -2.91 -9.70
CA ASP A 313 7.81 -4.38 -9.90
C ASP A 313 9.19 -5.03 -9.73
N ALA A 314 10.27 -4.40 -10.21
CA ALA A 314 11.63 -4.88 -10.04
C ALA A 314 12.05 -4.88 -8.56
N LEU A 315 11.76 -3.79 -7.83
CA LEU A 315 12.01 -3.68 -6.39
C LEU A 315 11.28 -4.78 -5.60
N ILE A 316 10.00 -5.03 -5.89
CA ILE A 316 9.20 -6.08 -5.21
C ILE A 316 9.86 -7.46 -5.42
N LYS A 317 10.30 -7.77 -6.63
CA LYS A 317 10.96 -9.06 -6.93
C LYS A 317 12.29 -9.21 -6.20
N GLU A 318 13.11 -8.15 -6.21
CA GLU A 318 14.39 -8.12 -5.50
C GLU A 318 14.21 -8.29 -3.99
N GLU A 319 13.27 -7.54 -3.41
CA GLU A 319 12.97 -7.63 -1.97
C GLU A 319 12.42 -9.00 -1.57
N MET A 320 11.58 -9.64 -2.39
CA MET A 320 11.10 -10.98 -2.11
C MET A 320 12.24 -11.99 -2.04
N ALA A 321 13.21 -11.92 -2.96
CA ALA A 321 14.37 -12.79 -2.94
C ALA A 321 15.25 -12.54 -1.70
N ALA A 322 15.49 -11.26 -1.36
CA ALA A 322 16.25 -10.88 -0.18
C ALA A 322 15.56 -11.31 1.12
N ASN A 323 14.24 -11.11 1.20
CA ASN A 323 13.43 -11.50 2.37
C ASN A 323 13.39 -13.03 2.54
N ALA A 324 13.30 -13.81 1.47
CA ALA A 324 13.36 -15.27 1.55
C ALA A 324 14.69 -15.75 2.16
N ALA A 325 15.82 -15.15 1.75
CA ALA A 325 17.12 -15.43 2.32
C ALA A 325 17.21 -15.04 3.80
N LEU A 326 16.67 -13.86 4.17
CA LEU A 326 16.65 -13.37 5.55
C LEU A 326 15.81 -14.27 6.46
N ILE A 327 14.59 -14.63 6.03
CA ILE A 327 13.67 -15.51 6.77
C ILE A 327 14.33 -16.85 7.07
N LYS A 328 15.01 -17.45 6.07
CA LYS A 328 15.77 -18.68 6.24
C LYS A 328 16.92 -18.52 7.24
N ALA A 329 17.71 -17.45 7.12
CA ALA A 329 18.84 -17.16 8.01
C ALA A 329 18.39 -16.87 9.46
N ALA A 330 17.24 -16.22 9.66
CA ALA A 330 16.68 -15.92 10.96
C ALA A 330 15.94 -17.10 11.62
N GLY A 331 15.80 -18.23 10.92
CA GLY A 331 15.07 -19.40 11.43
C GLY A 331 13.57 -19.16 11.60
N ILE A 332 13.01 -18.15 10.92
CA ILE A 332 11.57 -17.88 10.95
C ILE A 332 10.86 -19.00 10.20
N LYS A 333 9.98 -19.71 10.91
CA LYS A 333 9.21 -20.82 10.32
C LYS A 333 7.95 -20.27 9.66
N PRO A 334 7.62 -20.70 8.41
CA PRO A 334 6.31 -20.46 7.83
C PRO A 334 5.20 -21.07 8.69
N GLU A 335 4.06 -20.34 8.81
CA GLU A 335 2.83 -20.79 9.47
C GLU A 335 1.89 -21.50 8.49
#